data_bc9779afa8f6dd0ec5950d2cd7c5463b
#
_entry.id   bc9779afa8f6dd0ec5950d2cd7c5463b
#
_cell.length_a   1.000
_cell.length_b   1.000
_cell.length_c   1.000
_cell.angle_alpha   90.00
_cell.angle_beta   90.00
_cell.angle_gamma   90.00
#
_symmetry.space_group_name_H-M   'P 1'
#
loop_
_entity.id
_entity.type
_entity.pdbx_description
1 polymer ?
#
loop_
_entity_poly.entity_id
_entity_poly.type
_entity_poly.pdbx_seq_one_letter_code
_entity_poly.pdbx_strand_id
1 'polypeptide(L)'
;MAKSCCNKACIVQGGKYRFSVLTPFMMRMEYSETGVFEDLQTQTVLNREFPVPEYSVTQSDDRLEIETEAFHMIYDKKKFSEEGLFIDVKYDFTNYGGRWYFGAKTYSFPPREHNLKGTMRTLDRADGEVELEYGLMDK
;
A
#
# COMPACT_ATOMS: atom_id res chain seq x y z
N MET A 1 -5.21 -7.87 23.02
CA MET A 1 -4.14 -7.73 22.02
C MET A 1 -2.99 -6.95 22.65
N ALA A 2 -1.76 -7.33 22.35
CA ALA A 2 -0.60 -6.61 22.86
C ALA A 2 -0.46 -5.25 22.15
N LYS A 3 0.12 -4.27 22.85
CA LYS A 3 0.44 -2.97 22.28
C LYS A 3 1.67 -3.14 21.38
N SER A 4 1.64 -2.59 20.18
CA SER A 4 2.75 -2.62 19.23
C SER A 4 2.94 -1.22 18.64
N CYS A 5 3.84 -0.46 19.20
CA CYS A 5 4.22 0.87 18.73
C CYS A 5 5.61 0.82 18.11
N CYS A 6 5.81 1.57 17.04
CA CYS A 6 7.16 1.80 16.52
C CYS A 6 7.91 2.85 17.38
N ASN A 7 9.20 2.98 17.14
CA ASN A 7 10.00 4.03 17.75
C ASN A 7 9.39 5.40 17.43
N LYS A 8 9.34 6.30 18.43
CA LYS A 8 8.80 7.65 18.23
C LYS A 8 9.53 8.43 17.13
N ALA A 9 10.82 8.17 16.94
CA ALA A 9 11.60 8.76 15.85
C ALA A 9 11.17 8.33 14.45
N CYS A 10 10.31 7.31 14.33
CA CYS A 10 9.74 6.84 13.06
C CYS A 10 8.37 7.45 12.78
N ILE A 11 7.84 8.29 13.68
CA ILE A 11 6.46 8.80 13.59
C ILE A 11 6.47 10.25 13.08
N VAL A 12 5.74 10.50 12.02
CA VAL A 12 5.37 11.81 11.50
C VAL A 12 3.88 11.98 11.67
N GLN A 13 3.44 12.89 12.53
CA GLN A 13 2.05 12.99 12.94
C GLN A 13 1.54 14.43 12.91
N GLY A 14 0.31 14.60 12.41
CA GLY A 14 -0.49 15.81 12.54
C GLY A 14 -1.76 15.56 13.35
N GLY A 15 -2.70 16.48 13.33
CA GLY A 15 -3.94 16.38 14.11
C GLY A 15 -4.82 15.19 13.73
N LYS A 16 -4.87 14.84 12.43
CA LYS A 16 -5.75 13.79 11.89
C LYS A 16 -5.03 12.69 11.12
N TYR A 17 -3.72 12.76 10.98
CA TYR A 17 -2.94 11.77 10.26
C TYR A 17 -1.72 11.33 11.06
N ARG A 18 -1.29 10.11 10.84
CA ARG A 18 -0.05 9.55 11.37
C ARG A 18 0.60 8.66 10.33
N PHE A 19 1.86 8.93 10.04
CA PHE A 19 2.72 8.10 9.22
C PHE A 19 3.80 7.50 10.11
N SER A 20 3.99 6.20 10.03
CA SER A 20 5.04 5.49 10.75
C SER A 20 5.97 4.83 9.75
N VAL A 21 7.18 5.37 9.60
CA VAL A 21 8.20 4.83 8.69
C VAL A 21 8.87 3.66 9.39
N LEU A 22 8.44 2.45 9.11
CA LEU A 22 8.88 1.25 9.81
C LEU A 22 10.21 0.72 9.27
N THR A 23 10.37 0.74 7.96
CA THR A 23 11.61 0.40 7.25
C THR A 23 11.76 1.32 6.04
N PRO A 24 12.90 1.33 5.33
CA PRO A 24 13.01 2.09 4.08
C PRO A 24 11.97 1.70 3.01
N PHE A 25 11.40 0.49 3.12
CA PHE A 25 10.43 -0.09 2.17
C PHE A 25 9.01 -0.21 2.73
N MET A 26 8.80 0.14 4.00
CA MET A 26 7.50 -0.07 4.66
C MET A 26 7.09 1.13 5.49
N MET A 27 5.91 1.66 5.21
CA MET A 27 5.29 2.73 5.96
C MET A 27 3.86 2.37 6.33
N ARG A 28 3.47 2.63 7.57
CA ARG A 28 2.09 2.57 8.02
C ARG A 28 1.46 3.95 7.91
N MET A 29 0.28 4.02 7.31
CA MET A 29 -0.47 5.25 7.11
C MET A 29 -1.81 5.17 7.82
N GLU A 30 -2.14 6.18 8.60
CA GLU A 30 -3.37 6.25 9.36
C GLU A 30 -4.02 7.62 9.22
N TYR A 31 -5.32 7.63 9.04
CA TYR A 31 -6.14 8.84 9.11
C TYR A 31 -7.27 8.65 10.13
N SER A 32 -7.48 9.64 11.00
CA SER A 32 -8.53 9.62 12.02
C SER A 32 -9.20 10.98 12.11
N GLU A 33 -10.50 11.01 11.96
CA GLU A 33 -11.29 12.24 12.13
C GLU A 33 -11.18 12.81 13.55
N THR A 34 -10.98 11.95 14.54
CA THR A 34 -10.88 12.30 15.96
C THR A 34 -9.44 12.54 16.42
N GLY A 35 -8.44 12.22 15.59
CA GLY A 35 -7.03 12.27 15.97
C GLY A 35 -6.57 11.15 16.89
N VAL A 36 -7.41 10.14 17.13
CA VAL A 36 -7.05 8.94 17.88
C VAL A 36 -6.54 7.88 16.93
N PHE A 37 -5.37 7.33 17.20
CA PHE A 37 -4.71 6.33 16.36
C PHE A 37 -4.56 5.00 17.08
N GLU A 38 -4.56 3.91 16.31
CA GLU A 38 -4.56 2.54 16.84
C GLU A 38 -3.12 2.05 17.09
N ASP A 39 -2.83 1.76 18.36
CA ASP A 39 -1.53 1.23 18.79
C ASP A 39 -1.55 -0.28 19.08
N LEU A 40 -2.66 -0.94 18.87
CA LEU A 40 -2.76 -2.40 19.03
C LEU A 40 -2.15 -3.12 17.81
N GLN A 41 -1.75 -4.34 18.03
CA GLN A 41 -1.33 -5.24 16.95
C GLN A 41 -2.46 -5.44 15.95
N THR A 42 -2.12 -5.50 14.68
CA THR A 42 -3.05 -5.86 13.59
C THR A 42 -2.69 -7.23 13.04
N GLN A 43 -3.62 -7.88 12.35
CA GLN A 43 -3.37 -9.18 11.72
C GLN A 43 -2.23 -9.13 10.69
N THR A 44 -2.08 -8.01 10.01
CA THR A 44 -1.09 -7.85 8.94
C THR A 44 0.30 -7.54 9.49
N VAL A 45 0.39 -6.72 10.56
CA VAL A 45 1.67 -6.29 11.14
C VAL A 45 1.61 -6.44 12.65
N LEU A 46 2.19 -7.54 13.15
CA LEU A 46 2.27 -7.85 14.57
C LEU A 46 3.40 -7.08 15.25
N ASN A 47 4.54 -6.96 14.59
CA ASN A 47 5.71 -6.25 15.10
C ASN A 47 5.92 -4.93 14.37
N ARG A 48 6.13 -3.84 15.10
CA ARG A 48 6.45 -2.51 14.58
C ARG A 48 7.76 -1.96 15.16
N GLU A 49 8.46 -2.77 15.93
CA GLU A 49 9.75 -2.42 16.51
C GLU A 49 10.86 -2.79 15.53
N PHE A 50 11.22 -1.83 14.68
CA PHE A 50 12.32 -1.93 13.73
C PHE A 50 13.39 -0.88 14.09
N PRO A 51 14.65 -1.08 13.66
CA PRO A 51 15.64 0.00 13.70
C PRO A 51 15.10 1.22 12.96
N VAL A 52 15.38 2.41 13.48
CA VAL A 52 14.95 3.66 12.85
C VAL A 52 15.60 3.76 11.47
N PRO A 53 14.81 3.81 10.37
CA PRO A 53 15.38 3.94 9.02
C PRO A 53 15.87 5.37 8.78
N GLU A 54 16.76 5.54 7.84
CA GLU A 54 17.07 6.87 7.30
C GLU A 54 15.91 7.35 6.43
N TYR A 55 15.41 8.55 6.72
CA TYR A 55 14.38 9.19 5.92
C TYR A 55 14.41 10.71 6.14
N SER A 56 13.86 11.46 5.20
CA SER A 56 13.70 12.90 5.31
C SER A 56 12.22 13.28 5.30
N VAL A 57 11.93 14.41 5.96
CA VAL A 57 10.58 14.98 6.04
C VAL A 57 10.66 16.43 5.57
N THR A 58 9.87 16.77 4.56
CA THR A 58 9.65 18.15 4.13
C THR A 58 8.19 18.50 4.36
N GLN A 59 7.95 19.64 5.01
CA GLN A 59 6.61 20.02 5.44
C GLN A 59 6.34 21.51 5.19
N SER A 60 5.20 21.80 4.56
CA SER A 60 4.60 23.13 4.46
C SER A 60 3.21 23.12 5.10
N ASP A 61 2.47 24.23 5.00
CA ASP A 61 1.11 24.33 5.56
C ASP A 61 0.15 23.33 4.92
N ASP A 62 0.27 23.10 3.62
CA ASP A 62 -0.62 22.29 2.79
C ASP A 62 -0.01 20.99 2.27
N ARG A 63 1.25 20.70 2.56
CA ARG A 63 1.97 19.56 2.01
C ARG A 63 2.91 18.91 3.02
N LEU A 64 2.93 17.60 3.01
CA LEU A 64 3.88 16.75 3.72
C LEU A 64 4.52 15.79 2.73
N GLU A 65 5.83 15.72 2.75
CA GLU A 65 6.61 14.76 1.98
C GLU A 65 7.47 13.92 2.92
N ILE A 66 7.50 12.62 2.69
CA ILE A 66 8.37 11.68 3.39
C ILE A 66 9.14 10.91 2.32
N GLU A 67 10.45 10.95 2.44
CA GLU A 67 11.34 10.33 1.47
C GLU A 67 12.27 9.34 2.15
N THR A 68 12.35 8.14 1.63
CA THR A 68 13.31 7.09 1.98
C THR A 68 14.20 6.77 0.79
N GLU A 69 15.09 5.80 0.92
CA GLU A 69 15.83 5.27 -0.24
C GLU A 69 14.91 4.62 -1.27
N ALA A 70 13.78 4.03 -0.86
CA ALA A 70 12.90 3.22 -1.71
C ALA A 70 11.67 3.95 -2.25
N PHE A 71 11.19 4.98 -1.57
CA PHE A 71 9.99 5.69 -1.99
C PHE A 71 10.00 7.18 -1.62
N HIS A 72 9.15 7.94 -2.30
CA HIS A 72 8.81 9.33 -2.02
C HIS A 72 7.29 9.46 -1.88
N MET A 73 6.81 9.67 -0.66
CA MET A 73 5.40 9.90 -0.35
C MET A 73 5.10 11.39 -0.37
N ILE A 74 3.96 11.72 -0.96
CA ILE A 74 3.44 13.09 -1.04
C ILE A 74 2.00 13.09 -0.53
N TYR A 75 1.68 14.04 0.36
CA TYR A 75 0.40 14.12 1.04
C TYR A 75 -0.05 15.58 1.25
N ASP A 76 -1.32 15.87 0.96
CA ASP A 76 -1.94 17.19 1.03
C ASP A 76 -2.48 17.58 2.41
N LYS A 77 -2.23 16.77 3.45
CA LYS A 77 -2.69 16.93 4.84
C LYS A 77 -4.21 16.93 5.04
N LYS A 78 -4.99 16.54 4.02
CA LYS A 78 -6.44 16.40 4.11
C LYS A 78 -6.84 14.94 4.35
N LYS A 79 -8.12 14.64 4.28
CA LYS A 79 -8.58 13.26 4.29
C LYS A 79 -7.94 12.49 3.14
N PHE A 80 -7.48 11.28 3.41
CA PHE A 80 -6.83 10.46 2.39
C PHE A 80 -7.71 10.32 1.15
N SER A 81 -7.16 10.65 0.01
CA SER A 81 -7.80 10.59 -1.30
C SER A 81 -6.78 10.22 -2.38
N GLU A 82 -7.28 9.87 -3.55
CA GLU A 82 -6.45 9.49 -4.70
C GLU A 82 -5.54 10.63 -5.16
N GLU A 83 -6.07 11.86 -5.16
CA GLU A 83 -5.30 13.04 -5.56
C GLU A 83 -4.40 13.57 -4.45
N GLY A 84 -4.79 13.31 -3.17
CA GLY A 84 -4.14 13.91 -2.00
C GLY A 84 -3.05 13.06 -1.36
N LEU A 85 -3.00 11.76 -1.63
CA LEU A 85 -1.99 10.86 -1.07
C LEU A 85 -1.49 9.87 -2.11
N PHE A 86 -0.22 10.00 -2.47
CA PHE A 86 0.42 9.08 -3.40
C PHE A 86 1.89 8.85 -3.04
N ILE A 87 2.44 7.76 -3.57
CA ILE A 87 3.81 7.30 -3.33
C ILE A 87 4.46 6.97 -4.65
N ASP A 88 5.59 7.60 -4.93
CA ASP A 88 6.47 7.25 -6.03
C ASP A 88 7.51 6.25 -5.54
N VAL A 89 7.57 5.08 -6.15
CA VAL A 89 8.55 4.03 -5.87
C VAL A 89 9.83 4.33 -6.65
N LYS A 90 10.97 4.43 -5.96
CA LYS A 90 12.24 4.82 -6.58
C LYS A 90 12.92 3.71 -7.38
N TYR A 91 12.64 2.46 -7.06
CA TYR A 91 13.20 1.29 -7.74
C TYR A 91 12.12 0.62 -8.57
N ASP A 92 11.68 1.30 -9.61
CA ASP A 92 10.80 0.70 -10.61
C ASP A 92 11.65 0.09 -11.73
N PHE A 93 11.71 -1.25 -11.76
CA PHE A 93 12.35 -2.00 -12.83
C PHE A 93 11.46 -2.16 -14.06
N THR A 94 10.26 -1.59 -14.02
CA THR A 94 9.29 -1.64 -15.12
C THR A 94 9.11 -0.26 -15.73
N ASN A 95 8.88 -0.19 -17.03
CA ASN A 95 8.57 1.05 -17.75
C ASN A 95 7.14 1.58 -17.47
N TYR A 96 6.46 1.04 -16.46
CA TYR A 96 5.03 1.31 -16.20
C TYR A 96 4.75 2.23 -15.01
N GLY A 97 5.73 2.98 -14.57
CA GLY A 97 5.56 4.01 -13.53
C GLY A 97 5.16 3.45 -12.16
N GLY A 98 6.08 3.47 -11.24
CA GLY A 98 5.90 2.95 -9.87
C GLY A 98 5.14 3.88 -8.95
N ARG A 99 3.99 4.43 -9.37
CA ARG A 99 3.19 5.31 -8.51
C ARG A 99 1.99 4.58 -7.94
N TRP A 100 1.89 4.58 -6.60
CA TRP A 100 0.74 4.13 -5.87
C TRP A 100 -0.10 5.33 -5.41
N TYR A 101 -1.43 5.21 -5.45
CA TYR A 101 -2.39 6.20 -4.95
C TYR A 101 -3.25 5.59 -3.87
N PHE A 102 -3.65 6.39 -2.88
CA PHE A 102 -4.63 5.95 -1.90
C PHE A 102 -5.98 5.67 -2.59
N GLY A 103 -6.55 4.51 -2.32
CA GLY A 103 -7.81 4.10 -2.95
C GLY A 103 -7.68 3.74 -4.43
N ALA A 104 -6.45 3.74 -4.97
CA ALA A 104 -6.21 3.19 -6.29
C ALA A 104 -6.84 1.79 -6.34
N LYS A 105 -7.86 1.65 -7.14
CA LYS A 105 -8.33 0.33 -7.51
C LYS A 105 -7.12 -0.30 -8.17
N THR A 106 -6.59 -1.35 -7.57
CA THR A 106 -5.73 -2.27 -8.31
C THR A 106 -6.39 -2.37 -9.67
N TYR A 107 -5.65 -2.06 -10.73
CA TYR A 107 -6.16 -2.29 -12.07
C TYR A 107 -6.52 -3.78 -12.11
N SER A 108 -7.67 -4.11 -11.60
CA SER A 108 -8.36 -5.26 -12.05
C SER A 108 -8.72 -4.90 -13.48
N PHE A 109 -7.84 -5.20 -14.40
CA PHE A 109 -8.28 -5.53 -15.73
C PHE A 109 -9.62 -6.24 -15.54
N PRO A 110 -10.66 -5.85 -16.26
CA PRO A 110 -11.95 -6.48 -16.05
C PRO A 110 -11.68 -7.97 -15.94
N PRO A 111 -12.02 -8.62 -14.82
CA PRO A 111 -11.44 -9.92 -14.44
C PRO A 111 -11.74 -11.04 -15.43
N ARG A 112 -12.41 -10.70 -16.52
CA ARG A 112 -12.86 -11.64 -17.55
C ARG A 112 -12.00 -11.65 -18.81
N GLU A 113 -11.26 -10.58 -19.12
CA GLU A 113 -10.59 -10.49 -20.43
C GLU A 113 -9.10 -10.88 -20.37
N HIS A 114 -8.49 -10.83 -19.19
CA HIS A 114 -7.05 -11.06 -19.04
C HIS A 114 -6.70 -12.27 -18.16
N ASN A 115 -7.70 -12.84 -17.46
CA ASN A 115 -7.47 -14.03 -16.65
C ASN A 115 -7.20 -15.24 -17.56
N LEU A 116 -6.04 -15.83 -17.41
CA LEU A 116 -5.59 -16.96 -18.23
C LEU A 116 -6.36 -18.25 -17.94
N LYS A 117 -7.28 -18.24 -16.98
CA LYS A 117 -8.14 -19.36 -16.62
C LYS A 117 -7.33 -20.65 -16.53
N GLY A 118 -6.70 -20.87 -15.40
CA GLY A 118 -5.72 -21.95 -15.26
C GLY A 118 -6.18 -23.08 -14.35
N THR A 119 -7.33 -23.68 -14.59
CA THR A 119 -7.67 -24.91 -13.92
C THR A 119 -7.37 -26.12 -14.82
N MET A 120 -6.78 -27.15 -14.21
CA MET A 120 -6.53 -28.39 -14.91
C MET A 120 -7.84 -29.13 -15.09
N ARG A 121 -8.36 -29.16 -16.31
CA ARG A 121 -9.50 -29.99 -16.68
C ARG A 121 -9.08 -30.97 -17.76
N THR A 122 -9.45 -32.23 -17.59
CA THR A 122 -9.34 -33.20 -18.68
C THR A 122 -10.45 -32.93 -19.70
N LEU A 123 -10.05 -32.81 -20.96
CA LEU A 123 -10.99 -32.65 -22.07
C LEU A 123 -11.57 -33.98 -22.58
N ASP A 124 -11.16 -35.07 -21.96
CA ASP A 124 -11.52 -36.43 -22.39
C ASP A 124 -13.04 -36.75 -22.39
N ARG A 125 -13.82 -35.92 -21.73
CA ARG A 125 -15.28 -36.02 -21.64
C ARG A 125 -15.99 -34.75 -22.08
N ALA A 126 -15.27 -33.83 -22.71
CA ALA A 126 -15.86 -32.60 -23.22
C ALA A 126 -16.27 -32.80 -24.66
N ASP A 127 -17.55 -32.62 -24.91
CA ASP A 127 -18.13 -32.63 -26.25
C ASP A 127 -18.21 -31.19 -26.75
N GLY A 128 -17.06 -30.63 -27.11
CA GLY A 128 -16.95 -29.26 -27.58
C GLY A 128 -16.38 -28.26 -26.56
N GLU A 129 -17.12 -27.22 -26.20
CA GLU A 129 -16.68 -26.11 -25.36
C GLU A 129 -16.75 -26.46 -23.87
N VAL A 130 -15.69 -26.16 -23.13
CA VAL A 130 -15.64 -26.31 -21.68
C VAL A 130 -15.43 -24.96 -21.03
N GLU A 131 -16.31 -24.58 -20.11
CA GLU A 131 -16.17 -23.37 -19.32
C GLU A 131 -15.04 -23.56 -18.29
N LEU A 132 -14.01 -22.70 -18.38
CA LEU A 132 -12.88 -22.70 -17.46
C LEU A 132 -13.14 -21.73 -16.31
N GLU A 133 -12.81 -22.14 -15.10
CA GLU A 133 -12.88 -21.31 -13.90
C GLU A 133 -11.77 -20.24 -13.90
N TYR A 134 -11.95 -19.19 -13.10
CA TYR A 134 -10.91 -18.19 -12.90
C TYR A 134 -9.69 -18.80 -12.23
N GLY A 135 -8.54 -18.68 -12.86
CA GLY A 135 -7.26 -19.12 -12.33
C GLY A 135 -6.57 -18.03 -11.51
N LEU A 136 -5.44 -18.40 -10.91
CA LEU A 136 -4.60 -17.48 -10.14
C LEU A 136 -3.70 -16.59 -11.02
N MET A 137 -3.56 -16.93 -12.30
CA MET A 137 -2.73 -16.17 -13.24
C MET A 137 -3.57 -15.21 -14.05
N ASP A 138 -3.14 -13.97 -14.06
CA ASP A 138 -3.65 -12.89 -14.88
C ASP A 138 -2.52 -12.28 -15.72
N LYS A 139 -2.85 -11.59 -16.79
CA LYS A 139 -1.88 -11.00 -17.72
C LYS A 139 -1.37 -9.67 -17.21
#